data_f421cee35c866521998ef318d73c524d
#
_entry.id   f421cee35c866521998ef318d73c524d
#
_cell.length_a   1.000
_cell.length_b   1.000
_cell.length_c   1.000
_cell.angle_alpha   90.00
_cell.angle_beta   90.00
_cell.angle_gamma   90.00
#
_symmetry.space_group_name_H-M   'P 1'
#
loop_
_entity.id
_entity.type
_entity.pdbx_description
1 polymer ?
#
loop_
_entity_poly.entity_id
_entity_poly.type
_entity_poly.pdbx_seq_one_letter_code
_entity_poly.pdbx_strand_id
1 'polypeptide(L)'
;VPYKDKAKNDACKRKWAEEHKEYKCESSRRRYRELKKVNPKAGARCSIGNACRKLAEVTDFTADEIKIWREETFESQNGRCAICGIFEKELEKRLCIDHDHNTGELRALLCNKCNVALGMLDDNPALCFQATKYLRLHKATKKVEDET
;
A
#
# COMPACT_ATOMS: atom_id res chain seq x y z
N VAL A 1 10.06 -14.12 -34.07
CA VAL A 1 8.77 -14.72 -34.47
C VAL A 1 7.97 -14.93 -33.19
N PRO A 2 6.75 -14.34 -33.02
CA PRO A 2 5.97 -14.58 -31.83
C PRO A 2 5.58 -16.05 -31.72
N TYR A 3 5.80 -16.67 -30.60
CA TYR A 3 5.48 -18.08 -30.33
C TYR A 3 3.97 -18.27 -30.48
N LYS A 4 3.57 -19.04 -31.53
CA LYS A 4 2.16 -19.21 -31.91
C LYS A 4 1.32 -20.03 -30.92
N ASP A 5 1.98 -20.68 -29.90
CA ASP A 5 1.29 -21.53 -28.92
C ASP A 5 1.60 -21.08 -27.50
N LYS A 6 0.68 -20.31 -26.94
CA LYS A 6 0.77 -19.76 -25.58
C LYS A 6 0.93 -20.86 -24.54
N ALA A 7 0.25 -22.00 -24.69
CA ALA A 7 0.29 -23.09 -23.72
C ALA A 7 1.67 -23.75 -23.67
N LYS A 8 2.32 -23.96 -24.82
CA LYS A 8 3.70 -24.48 -24.89
C LYS A 8 4.71 -23.50 -24.31
N ASN A 9 4.54 -22.20 -24.57
CA ASN A 9 5.40 -21.17 -24.00
C ASN A 9 5.28 -21.11 -22.48
N ASP A 10 4.08 -21.20 -21.94
CA ASP A 10 3.84 -21.18 -20.48
C ASP A 10 4.33 -22.48 -19.81
N ALA A 11 4.24 -23.61 -20.48
CA ALA A 11 4.83 -24.87 -20.01
C ALA A 11 6.37 -24.82 -20.00
N CYS A 12 6.99 -24.28 -21.04
CA CYS A 12 8.44 -24.08 -21.12
C CYS A 12 8.93 -23.12 -20.01
N LYS A 13 8.22 -22.00 -19.78
CA LYS A 13 8.53 -21.06 -18.70
C LYS A 13 8.40 -21.70 -17.32
N ARG A 14 7.38 -22.52 -17.10
CA ARG A 14 7.20 -23.25 -15.83
C ARG A 14 8.34 -24.24 -15.59
N LYS A 15 8.68 -25.05 -16.58
CA LYS A 15 9.78 -26.02 -16.51
C LYS A 15 11.11 -25.32 -16.23
N TRP A 16 11.43 -24.26 -16.96
CA TRP A 16 12.65 -23.47 -16.74
C TRP A 16 12.67 -22.83 -15.34
N ALA A 17 11.52 -22.34 -14.86
CA ALA A 17 11.41 -21.73 -13.54
C ALA A 17 11.62 -22.74 -12.40
N GLU A 18 11.19 -23.98 -12.55
CA GLU A 18 11.40 -25.05 -11.59
C GLU A 18 12.86 -25.53 -11.57
N GLU A 19 13.46 -25.76 -12.75
CA GLU A 19 14.86 -26.15 -12.91
C GLU A 19 15.84 -25.11 -12.34
N HIS A 20 15.46 -23.79 -12.39
CA HIS A 20 16.31 -22.68 -11.94
C HIS A 20 15.81 -22.01 -10.65
N LYS A 21 14.97 -22.66 -9.87
CA LYS A 21 14.34 -22.13 -8.68
C LYS A 21 15.37 -21.72 -7.61
N GLU A 22 16.38 -22.55 -7.36
CA GLU A 22 17.45 -22.24 -6.41
C GLU A 22 18.33 -21.09 -6.89
N TYR A 23 18.74 -21.11 -8.14
CA TYR A 23 19.53 -20.03 -8.76
C TYR A 23 18.81 -18.68 -8.72
N LYS A 24 17.52 -18.65 -9.07
CA LYS A 24 16.69 -17.41 -8.96
C LYS A 24 16.55 -16.95 -7.52
N CYS A 25 16.36 -17.87 -6.59
CA CYS A 25 16.22 -17.54 -5.18
C CYS A 25 17.53 -16.95 -4.62
N GLU A 26 18.67 -17.51 -4.96
CA GLU A 26 19.96 -17.06 -4.47
C GLU A 26 20.41 -15.74 -5.11
N SER A 27 20.28 -15.60 -6.42
CA SER A 27 20.58 -14.34 -7.14
C SER A 27 19.66 -13.20 -6.68
N SER A 28 18.39 -13.48 -6.44
CA SER A 28 17.44 -12.50 -5.89
C SER A 28 17.79 -12.12 -4.45
N ARG A 29 18.17 -13.08 -3.60
CA ARG A 29 18.62 -12.84 -2.22
C ARG A 29 19.92 -12.05 -2.17
N ARG A 30 20.87 -12.34 -3.07
CA ARG A 30 22.14 -11.60 -3.22
C ARG A 30 21.87 -10.17 -3.65
N ARG A 31 21.10 -9.97 -4.72
CA ARG A 31 20.69 -8.64 -5.22
C ARG A 31 19.96 -7.84 -4.16
N TYR A 32 19.07 -8.46 -3.39
CA TYR A 32 18.34 -7.83 -2.29
C TYR A 32 19.28 -7.38 -1.16
N ARG A 33 20.27 -8.22 -0.79
CA ARG A 33 21.28 -7.87 0.22
C ARG A 33 22.14 -6.69 -0.21
N GLU A 34 22.59 -6.66 -1.46
CA GLU A 34 23.39 -5.54 -2.01
C GLU A 34 22.54 -4.25 -2.10
N LEU A 35 21.31 -4.34 -2.57
CA LEU A 35 20.40 -3.19 -2.61
C LEU A 35 20.12 -2.63 -1.21
N LYS A 36 20.02 -3.49 -0.18
CA LYS A 36 19.81 -3.06 1.20
C LYS A 36 21.01 -2.34 1.80
N LYS A 37 22.23 -2.69 1.40
CA LYS A 37 23.44 -1.97 1.82
C LYS A 37 23.47 -0.53 1.29
N VAL A 38 23.06 -0.33 0.04
CA VAL A 38 23.06 0.98 -0.64
C VAL A 38 21.80 1.78 -0.31
N ASN A 39 20.65 1.10 -0.12
CA ASN A 39 19.38 1.71 0.21
C ASN A 39 18.60 0.85 1.21
N PRO A 40 18.60 1.22 2.50
CA PRO A 40 17.88 0.47 3.55
C PRO A 40 16.37 0.31 3.27
N LYS A 41 15.77 1.22 2.47
CA LYS A 41 14.37 1.17 2.05
C LYS A 41 14.11 0.33 0.79
N ALA A 42 15.13 -0.31 0.19
CA ALA A 42 14.97 -1.11 -1.03
C ALA A 42 13.96 -2.26 -0.87
N GLY A 43 13.86 -2.84 0.34
CA GLY A 43 12.85 -3.86 0.66
C GLY A 43 11.40 -3.36 0.62
N ALA A 44 11.19 -2.06 0.86
CA ALA A 44 9.87 -1.46 0.78
C ALA A 44 9.36 -1.33 -0.68
N ARG A 45 10.25 -1.20 -1.68
CA ARG A 45 9.88 -1.21 -3.11
C ARG A 45 9.30 -2.55 -3.55
N CYS A 46 9.85 -3.68 -3.06
CA CYS A 46 9.27 -5.00 -3.34
C CYS A 46 7.86 -5.14 -2.74
N SER A 47 7.61 -4.55 -1.57
CA SER A 47 6.29 -4.59 -0.94
C SER A 47 5.22 -3.81 -1.73
N ILE A 48 5.59 -2.68 -2.37
CA ILE A 48 4.67 -1.92 -3.24
C ILE A 48 4.24 -2.75 -4.45
N GLY A 49 5.19 -3.36 -5.17
CA GLY A 49 4.85 -4.19 -6.33
C GLY A 49 3.93 -5.35 -5.98
N ASN A 50 4.06 -5.92 -4.78
CA ASN A 50 3.15 -6.95 -4.28
C ASN A 50 1.79 -6.38 -3.89
N ALA A 51 1.75 -5.21 -3.26
CA ALA A 51 0.51 -4.52 -2.94
C ALA A 51 -0.28 -4.15 -4.20
N CYS A 52 0.38 -3.56 -5.21
CA CYS A 52 -0.26 -3.23 -6.48
C CYS A 52 -0.81 -4.47 -7.20
N ARG A 53 -0.11 -5.61 -7.18
CA ARG A 53 -0.61 -6.85 -7.78
C ARG A 53 -1.84 -7.40 -7.05
N LYS A 54 -1.84 -7.38 -5.72
CA LYS A 54 -3.00 -7.81 -4.93
C LYS A 54 -4.19 -6.89 -5.14
N LEU A 55 -3.95 -5.59 -5.24
CA LEU A 55 -5.00 -4.62 -5.47
C LEU A 55 -5.59 -4.77 -6.89
N ALA A 56 -4.77 -5.08 -7.89
CA ALA A 56 -5.20 -5.38 -9.25
C ALA A 56 -6.08 -6.65 -9.37
N GLU A 57 -6.09 -7.52 -8.36
CA GLU A 57 -6.99 -8.69 -8.30
C GLU A 57 -8.42 -8.32 -7.87
N VAL A 58 -8.59 -7.17 -7.22
CA VAL A 58 -9.86 -6.71 -6.63
C VAL A 58 -10.34 -5.38 -7.18
N THR A 59 -9.63 -4.79 -8.13
CA THR A 59 -9.96 -3.54 -8.83
C THR A 59 -9.90 -3.76 -10.34
N ASP A 60 -10.47 -2.84 -11.11
CA ASP A 60 -10.40 -2.86 -12.58
C ASP A 60 -9.07 -2.35 -13.15
N PHE A 61 -8.11 -2.00 -12.28
CA PHE A 61 -6.81 -1.46 -12.66
C PHE A 61 -5.74 -2.54 -12.76
N THR A 62 -4.84 -2.41 -13.73
CA THR A 62 -3.62 -3.22 -13.81
C THR A 62 -2.61 -2.79 -12.73
N ALA A 63 -1.70 -3.70 -12.38
CA ALA A 63 -0.65 -3.38 -11.39
C ALA A 63 0.26 -2.22 -11.82
N ASP A 64 0.43 -1.99 -13.13
CA ASP A 64 1.26 -0.89 -13.63
C ASP A 64 0.51 0.45 -13.60
N GLU A 65 -0.78 0.47 -13.91
CA GLU A 65 -1.65 1.64 -13.71
C GLU A 65 -1.71 2.05 -12.25
N ILE A 66 -1.85 1.09 -11.33
CA ILE A 66 -1.83 1.37 -9.89
C ILE A 66 -0.50 1.97 -9.44
N LYS A 67 0.63 1.55 -10.01
CA LYS A 67 1.94 2.16 -9.69
C LYS A 67 2.04 3.60 -10.17
N ILE A 68 1.59 3.87 -11.40
CA ILE A 68 1.56 5.23 -11.97
C ILE A 68 0.67 6.11 -11.11
N TRP A 69 -0.56 5.67 -10.86
CA TRP A 69 -1.52 6.38 -9.99
C TRP A 69 -0.94 6.69 -8.60
N ARG A 70 -0.22 5.73 -8.01
CA ARG A 70 0.42 5.91 -6.71
C ARG A 70 1.50 6.99 -6.74
N GLU A 71 2.31 7.03 -7.78
CA GLU A 71 3.38 8.04 -7.93
C GLU A 71 2.78 9.43 -8.10
N GLU A 72 1.79 9.60 -8.97
CA GLU A 72 1.06 10.85 -9.19
C GLU A 72 0.36 11.32 -7.90
N THR A 73 -0.32 10.41 -7.21
CA THR A 73 -1.00 10.70 -5.94
C THR A 73 0.01 11.06 -4.84
N PHE A 74 1.16 10.40 -4.79
CA PHE A 74 2.22 10.72 -3.84
C PHE A 74 2.75 12.14 -4.04
N GLU A 75 2.96 12.56 -5.27
CA GLU A 75 3.37 13.92 -5.62
C GLU A 75 2.29 14.95 -5.26
N SER A 76 1.03 14.67 -5.63
CA SER A 76 -0.10 15.56 -5.33
C SER A 76 -0.34 15.75 -3.82
N GLN A 77 -0.09 14.71 -3.01
CA GLN A 77 -0.18 14.75 -1.56
C GLN A 77 1.12 15.25 -0.89
N ASN A 78 2.14 15.65 -1.66
CA ASN A 78 3.45 16.06 -1.15
C ASN A 78 4.09 15.00 -0.21
N GLY A 79 3.90 13.72 -0.51
CA GLY A 79 4.40 12.60 0.27
C GLY A 79 3.77 12.46 1.66
N ARG A 80 2.55 12.99 1.87
CA ARG A 80 1.83 12.99 3.16
C ARG A 80 0.61 12.07 3.14
N CYS A 81 0.25 11.56 4.32
CA CYS A 81 -1.04 10.92 4.52
C CYS A 81 -2.18 11.92 4.31
N ALA A 82 -3.18 11.56 3.50
CA ALA A 82 -4.33 12.42 3.19
C ALA A 82 -5.20 12.78 4.42
N ILE A 83 -5.16 11.99 5.49
CA ILE A 83 -5.97 12.24 6.70
C ILE A 83 -5.17 12.98 7.77
N CYS A 84 -4.02 12.45 8.21
CA CYS A 84 -3.30 13.01 9.36
C CYS A 84 -2.10 13.89 8.97
N GLY A 85 -1.77 13.98 7.69
CA GLY A 85 -0.70 14.84 7.19
C GLY A 85 0.73 14.36 7.48
N ILE A 86 0.93 13.21 8.15
CA ILE A 86 2.27 12.69 8.45
C ILE A 86 3.03 12.38 7.15
N PHE A 87 4.30 12.73 7.09
CA PHE A 87 5.15 12.40 5.94
C PHE A 87 5.51 10.93 5.87
N GLU A 88 5.56 10.36 4.65
CA GLU A 88 6.01 8.97 4.46
C GLU A 88 7.43 8.75 5.01
N LYS A 89 8.31 9.75 4.93
CA LYS A 89 9.69 9.66 5.45
C LYS A 89 9.78 9.46 6.97
N GLU A 90 8.73 9.83 7.71
CA GLU A 90 8.63 9.70 9.17
C GLU A 90 8.03 8.34 9.58
N LEU A 91 7.57 7.56 8.62
CA LEU A 91 6.96 6.26 8.84
C LEU A 91 7.97 5.12 8.68
N GLU A 92 7.82 4.06 9.45
CA GLU A 92 8.55 2.80 9.23
C GLU A 92 8.13 2.11 7.95
N LYS A 93 6.84 2.22 7.59
CA LYS A 93 6.24 1.66 6.37
C LYS A 93 5.76 2.78 5.46
N ARG A 94 5.77 2.51 4.15
CA ARG A 94 5.24 3.45 3.16
C ARG A 94 3.75 3.66 3.35
N LEU A 95 3.24 4.77 2.78
CA LEU A 95 1.82 5.02 2.69
C LEU A 95 1.12 3.89 1.93
N CYS A 96 0.00 3.46 2.45
CA CYS A 96 -0.89 2.45 1.85
C CYS A 96 -1.75 3.11 0.77
N ILE A 97 -2.03 2.39 -0.30
CA ILE A 97 -3.07 2.77 -1.26
C ILE A 97 -4.41 2.42 -0.62
N ASP A 98 -5.22 3.43 -0.42
CA ASP A 98 -6.60 3.29 0.05
C ASP A 98 -7.56 3.17 -1.13
N HIS A 99 -8.57 2.31 -1.01
CA HIS A 99 -9.55 2.06 -2.06
C HIS A 99 -10.91 1.74 -1.45
N ASP A 100 -11.93 1.98 -2.20
CA ASP A 100 -13.29 1.58 -1.81
C ASP A 100 -13.47 0.07 -1.99
N HIS A 101 -13.86 -0.62 -0.92
CA HIS A 101 -14.01 -2.08 -0.93
C HIS A 101 -15.24 -2.58 -1.73
N ASN A 102 -16.19 -1.69 -2.04
CA ASN A 102 -17.38 -2.03 -2.81
C ASN A 102 -17.20 -1.76 -4.30
N THR A 103 -16.53 -0.65 -4.64
CA THR A 103 -16.38 -0.20 -6.03
C THR A 103 -14.99 -0.50 -6.60
N GLY A 104 -13.98 -0.77 -5.75
CA GLY A 104 -12.58 -0.91 -6.16
C GLY A 104 -11.91 0.42 -6.53
N GLU A 105 -12.57 1.56 -6.37
CA GLU A 105 -12.05 2.87 -6.73
C GLU A 105 -10.88 3.28 -5.83
N LEU A 106 -9.77 3.73 -6.42
CA LEU A 106 -8.60 4.21 -5.70
C LEU A 106 -8.86 5.62 -5.15
N ARG A 107 -8.71 5.81 -3.84
CA ARG A 107 -9.08 7.06 -3.16
C ARG A 107 -7.88 7.96 -2.87
N ALA A 108 -6.91 7.48 -2.09
CA ALA A 108 -5.77 8.28 -1.63
C ALA A 108 -4.64 7.42 -1.07
N LEU A 109 -3.53 8.06 -0.68
CA LEU A 109 -2.46 7.42 0.08
C LEU A 109 -2.60 7.76 1.56
N LEU A 110 -2.68 6.73 2.39
CA LEU A 110 -2.85 6.85 3.83
C LEU A 110 -1.70 6.19 4.60
N CYS A 111 -1.38 6.69 5.78
CA CYS A 111 -0.54 5.93 6.71
C CYS A 111 -1.31 4.70 7.23
N ASN A 112 -0.59 3.67 7.65
CA ASN A 112 -1.21 2.43 8.11
C ASN A 112 -2.25 2.65 9.23
N LYS A 113 -1.99 3.60 10.14
CA LYS A 113 -2.93 3.92 11.25
C LYS A 113 -4.26 4.45 10.72
N CYS A 114 -4.22 5.42 9.80
CA CYS A 114 -5.43 6.00 9.23
C CYS A 114 -6.19 4.98 8.38
N ASN A 115 -5.50 4.21 7.55
CA ASN A 115 -6.11 3.17 6.71
C ASN A 115 -6.83 2.10 7.54
N VAL A 116 -6.19 1.60 8.60
CA VAL A 116 -6.81 0.62 9.52
C VAL A 116 -7.98 1.24 10.29
N ALA A 117 -7.88 2.52 10.71
CA ALA A 117 -8.96 3.19 11.42
C ALA A 117 -10.23 3.33 10.57
N LEU A 118 -10.11 3.65 9.28
CA LEU A 118 -11.25 3.68 8.36
C LEU A 118 -11.89 2.29 8.23
N GLY A 119 -11.09 1.25 8.00
CA GLY A 119 -11.60 -0.12 7.92
C GLY A 119 -12.29 -0.59 9.20
N MET A 120 -11.80 -0.19 10.40
CA MET A 120 -12.47 -0.50 11.69
C MET A 120 -13.80 0.23 11.87
N LEU A 121 -14.04 1.30 11.12
CA LEU A 121 -15.30 2.04 11.08
C LEU A 121 -16.12 1.70 9.83
N ASP A 122 -15.83 0.54 9.19
CA ASP A 122 -16.51 0.02 7.99
C ASP A 122 -16.58 1.04 6.83
N ASP A 123 -15.58 1.92 6.71
CA ASP A 123 -15.57 3.06 5.78
C ASP A 123 -16.84 3.94 5.86
N ASN A 124 -17.53 3.91 7.01
CA ASN A 124 -18.82 4.56 7.22
C ASN A 124 -18.63 6.02 7.70
N PRO A 125 -18.97 7.03 6.87
CA PRO A 125 -18.81 8.44 7.23
C PRO A 125 -19.63 8.84 8.48
N ALA A 126 -20.80 8.21 8.70
CA ALA A 126 -21.64 8.49 9.85
C ALA A 126 -20.97 8.03 11.15
N LEU A 127 -20.31 6.87 11.16
CA LEU A 127 -19.54 6.39 12.31
C LEU A 127 -18.32 7.28 12.57
N CYS A 128 -17.61 7.72 11.54
CA CYS A 128 -16.50 8.66 11.66
C CYS A 128 -16.96 9.98 12.28
N PHE A 129 -18.11 10.49 11.87
CA PHE A 129 -18.70 11.70 12.43
C PHE A 129 -19.11 11.51 13.89
N GLN A 130 -19.73 10.39 14.25
CA GLN A 130 -20.10 10.09 15.63
C GLN A 130 -18.85 9.94 16.52
N ALA A 131 -17.79 9.29 16.05
CA ALA A 131 -16.53 9.21 16.76
C ALA A 131 -15.93 10.61 17.02
N THR A 132 -16.03 11.51 16.03
CA THR A 132 -15.59 12.90 16.18
C THR A 132 -16.38 13.63 17.26
N LYS A 133 -17.71 13.48 17.28
CA LYS A 133 -18.58 14.09 18.33
C LYS A 133 -18.23 13.56 19.71
N TYR A 134 -18.07 12.23 19.83
CA TYR A 134 -17.68 11.57 21.06
C TYR A 134 -16.36 12.13 21.61
N LEU A 135 -15.33 12.20 20.78
CA LEU A 135 -14.03 12.70 21.20
C LEU A 135 -14.05 14.19 21.58
N ARG A 136 -14.83 15.01 20.89
CA ARG A 136 -15.00 16.43 21.22
C ARG A 136 -15.67 16.62 22.58
N LEU A 137 -16.73 15.85 22.87
CA LEU A 137 -17.44 15.90 24.12
C LEU A 137 -16.52 15.58 25.31
N HIS A 138 -15.74 14.48 25.20
CA HIS A 138 -14.86 14.06 26.29
C HIS A 138 -13.58 14.90 26.42
N LYS A 139 -13.12 15.57 25.38
CA LYS A 139 -12.02 16.55 25.49
C LYS A 139 -12.44 17.82 26.19
N ALA A 140 -13.68 18.24 26.06
CA ALA A 140 -14.18 19.43 26.71
C ALA A 140 -14.33 19.22 28.24
N THR A 141 -14.71 18.01 28.67
CA THR A 141 -14.85 17.70 30.10
C THR A 141 -13.52 17.65 30.87
N LYS A 142 -12.42 17.27 30.22
CA LYS A 142 -11.08 17.26 30.85
C LYS A 142 -10.47 18.65 31.08
N LYS A 143 -10.91 19.68 30.34
CA LYS A 143 -10.41 21.05 30.53
C LYS A 143 -11.03 21.77 31.74
N VAL A 144 -12.17 21.31 32.23
CA VAL A 144 -12.86 21.93 33.37
C VAL A 144 -12.31 21.42 34.69
N GLU A 145 -11.66 20.25 34.71
CA GLU A 145 -11.10 19.67 35.96
C GLU A 145 -9.68 20.15 36.27
N ASP A 146 -8.95 20.72 35.29
CA ASP A 146 -7.59 21.24 35.50
C ASP A 146 -7.53 22.76 35.88
N GLU A 147 -8.67 23.47 35.93
CA GLU A 147 -8.75 24.89 36.28
C GLU A 147 -9.38 25.13 37.70
N THR A 148 -9.52 24.08 38.53
CA THR A 148 -9.93 24.16 39.92
C THR A 148 -8.81 23.75 40.85
#